data_fc43e11f5906f5a3f81b58c812bfb9b3
#
_entry.id   fc43e11f5906f5a3f81b58c812bfb9b3
#
_cell.length_a   1.000
_cell.length_b   1.000
_cell.length_c   1.000
_cell.angle_alpha   90.00
_cell.angle_beta   90.00
_cell.angle_gamma   90.00
#
_symmetry.space_group_name_H-M   'P 1'
#
loop_
_entity.id
_entity.type
_entity.pdbx_description
1 polymer ?
#
loop_
_entity_poly.entity_id
_entity_poly.type
_entity_poly.pdbx_seq_one_letter_code
_entity_poly.pdbx_strand_id
1 'polypeptide(L)'
;MKEVIFYRLKSGKSPIEEFLDTLSSKEAQKVVWVLQLIEEADTVSTKFYKCLSSSGGIVEVRVQHGTNHIRLLGFEHKSTFVVLTNAFRKKDQKVPKHEIVLAQKRKKEYLNNE
;
A
#
# COMPACT_ATOMS: atom_id res chain seq x y z
N MET A 1 -10.42 13.27 4.90
CA MET A 1 -9.16 13.25 4.15
C MET A 1 -8.12 12.39 4.87
N LYS A 2 -7.36 11.62 4.12
CA LYS A 2 -6.27 10.81 4.66
C LYS A 2 -4.95 11.28 4.07
N GLU A 3 -3.87 11.04 4.78
CA GLU A 3 -2.53 11.31 4.29
C GLU A 3 -1.81 9.98 4.09
N VAL A 4 -1.25 9.78 2.89
CA VAL A 4 -0.47 8.58 2.59
C VAL A 4 0.97 8.79 3.01
N ILE A 5 1.50 7.85 3.79
CA ILE A 5 2.89 7.87 4.27
C ILE A 5 3.56 6.57 3.81
N PHE A 6 4.80 6.68 3.33
CA PHE A 6 5.59 5.51 2.97
C PHE A 6 6.47 5.10 4.15
N TYR A 7 6.31 3.86 4.59
CA TYR A 7 7.16 3.25 5.61
C TYR A 7 8.62 3.29 5.15
N ARG A 8 9.53 3.59 6.08
CA ARG A 8 10.97 3.58 5.81
C ARG A 8 11.68 2.59 6.71
N LEU A 9 12.66 1.90 6.14
CA LEU A 9 13.58 1.05 6.91
C LEU A 9 14.46 1.92 7.78
N LYS A 10 15.18 1.30 8.73
CA LYS A 10 16.13 2.03 9.58
C LYS A 10 17.20 2.74 8.77
N SER A 11 17.54 2.20 7.59
CA SER A 11 18.50 2.81 6.67
C SER A 11 17.97 4.09 6.01
N GLY A 12 16.67 4.37 6.16
CA GLY A 12 16.01 5.49 5.48
C GLY A 12 15.43 5.14 4.12
N LYS A 13 15.69 3.92 3.62
CA LYS A 13 15.15 3.49 2.32
C LYS A 13 13.65 3.26 2.44
N SER A 14 12.92 3.64 1.38
CA SER A 14 11.49 3.41 1.26
C SER A 14 11.24 2.24 0.33
N PRO A 15 10.72 1.10 0.84
CA PRO A 15 10.36 -0.01 -0.04
C PRO A 15 9.34 0.37 -1.12
N ILE A 16 8.44 1.29 -0.82
CA ILE A 16 7.44 1.75 -1.79
C ILE A 16 8.12 2.55 -2.90
N GLU A 17 9.00 3.50 -2.56
CA GLU A 17 9.72 4.29 -3.57
C GLU A 17 10.58 3.39 -4.46
N GLU A 18 11.28 2.43 -3.86
CA GLU A 18 12.10 1.48 -4.63
C GLU A 18 11.23 0.67 -5.59
N PHE A 19 10.06 0.23 -5.15
CA PHE A 19 9.12 -0.47 -6.02
C PHE A 19 8.64 0.42 -7.16
N LEU A 20 8.27 1.68 -6.87
CA LEU A 20 7.80 2.62 -7.90
C LEU A 20 8.87 2.85 -8.96
N ASP A 21 10.14 2.85 -8.58
CA ASP A 21 11.25 3.03 -9.52
C ASP A 21 11.36 1.87 -10.52
N THR A 22 10.76 0.71 -10.22
CA THR A 22 10.75 -0.43 -11.15
C THR A 22 9.63 -0.37 -12.17
N LEU A 23 8.69 0.56 -12.02
CA LEU A 23 7.50 0.65 -12.86
C LEU A 23 7.76 1.51 -14.10
N SER A 24 6.95 1.28 -15.14
CA SER A 24 6.91 2.22 -16.26
C SER A 24 6.34 3.56 -15.79
N SER A 25 6.60 4.63 -16.58
CA SER A 25 6.04 5.94 -16.25
C SER A 25 4.52 5.92 -16.11
N LYS A 26 3.84 5.22 -17.01
CA LYS A 26 2.38 5.14 -16.99
C LYS A 26 1.86 4.37 -15.77
N GLU A 27 2.54 3.28 -15.41
CA GLU A 27 2.18 2.52 -14.21
C GLU A 27 2.36 3.37 -12.96
N ALA A 28 3.50 4.06 -12.84
CA ALA A 28 3.78 4.92 -11.70
C ALA A 28 2.77 6.06 -11.59
N GLN A 29 2.40 6.67 -12.72
CA GLN A 29 1.37 7.71 -12.75
C GLN A 29 0.02 7.19 -12.25
N LYS A 30 -0.33 5.96 -12.63
CA LYS A 30 -1.59 5.35 -12.19
C LYS A 30 -1.57 5.10 -10.68
N VAL A 31 -0.44 4.64 -10.14
CA VAL A 31 -0.30 4.46 -8.69
C VAL A 31 -0.50 5.81 -7.98
N VAL A 32 0.19 6.85 -8.43
CA VAL A 32 0.07 8.18 -7.82
C VAL A 32 -1.38 8.67 -7.88
N TRP A 33 -2.06 8.46 -9.01
CA TRP A 33 -3.46 8.85 -9.16
C TRP A 33 -4.35 8.15 -8.12
N VAL A 34 -4.15 6.84 -7.91
CA VAL A 34 -4.93 6.09 -6.91
C VAL A 34 -4.62 6.59 -5.50
N LEU A 35 -3.34 6.86 -5.19
CA LEU A 35 -2.98 7.37 -3.87
C LEU A 35 -3.60 8.76 -3.61
N GLN A 36 -3.62 9.62 -4.61
CA GLN A 36 -4.29 10.92 -4.49
C GLN A 36 -5.79 10.75 -4.26
N LEU A 37 -6.42 9.80 -4.95
CA LEU A 37 -7.83 9.50 -4.76
C LEU A 37 -8.11 9.09 -3.30
N ILE A 38 -7.24 8.25 -2.72
CA ILE A 38 -7.37 7.82 -1.33
C ILE A 38 -7.24 9.01 -0.38
N GLU A 39 -6.33 9.93 -0.68
CA GLU A 39 -6.13 11.13 0.16
C GLU A 39 -7.30 12.10 0.10
N GLU A 40 -7.90 12.28 -1.08
CA GLU A 40 -8.88 13.34 -1.31
C GLU A 40 -10.32 12.91 -1.10
N ALA A 41 -10.65 11.65 -1.38
CA ALA A 41 -12.03 11.19 -1.33
C ALA A 41 -12.46 10.83 0.09
N ASP A 42 -13.69 11.19 0.45
CA ASP A 42 -14.27 10.80 1.73
C ASP A 42 -14.54 9.29 1.77
N THR A 43 -14.94 8.73 0.63
CA THR A 43 -15.20 7.30 0.48
C THR A 43 -14.51 6.80 -0.77
N VAL A 44 -13.75 5.71 -0.66
CA VAL A 44 -13.04 5.12 -1.78
C VAL A 44 -13.63 3.75 -2.10
N SER A 45 -13.89 3.52 -3.39
CA SER A 45 -14.39 2.23 -3.86
C SER A 45 -13.42 1.09 -3.51
N THR A 46 -13.97 -0.08 -3.18
CA THR A 46 -13.17 -1.29 -2.93
C THR A 46 -12.40 -1.74 -4.17
N LYS A 47 -12.72 -1.18 -5.33
CA LYS A 47 -11.90 -1.36 -6.54
C LYS A 47 -10.46 -0.87 -6.33
N PHE A 48 -10.28 0.16 -5.51
CA PHE A 48 -8.96 0.79 -5.29
C PHE A 48 -8.41 0.58 -3.89
N TYR A 49 -9.27 0.36 -2.89
CA TYR A 49 -8.84 0.36 -1.50
C TYR A 49 -9.72 -0.58 -0.68
N LYS A 50 -9.12 -1.59 -0.07
CA LYS A 50 -9.86 -2.63 0.64
C LYS A 50 -9.12 -3.07 1.90
N CYS A 51 -9.88 -3.27 2.98
CA CYS A 51 -9.33 -3.88 4.19
C CYS A 51 -9.35 -5.40 4.03
N LEU A 52 -8.21 -6.04 4.26
CA LEU A 52 -8.10 -7.49 4.12
C LEU A 52 -8.63 -8.19 5.36
N SER A 53 -9.52 -9.17 5.15
CA SER A 53 -10.12 -9.93 6.25
C SER A 53 -9.07 -10.71 7.03
N SER A 54 -9.22 -10.76 8.35
CA SER A 54 -8.37 -11.57 9.24
C SER A 54 -6.88 -11.27 9.10
N SER A 55 -6.54 -10.04 8.75
CA SER A 55 -5.14 -9.65 8.51
C SER A 55 -4.56 -8.77 9.62
N GLY A 56 -5.34 -8.50 10.67
CA GLY A 56 -4.88 -7.58 11.71
C GLY A 56 -4.86 -6.12 11.26
N GLY A 57 -5.80 -5.76 10.37
CA GLY A 57 -5.96 -4.39 9.94
C GLY A 57 -5.10 -3.97 8.74
N ILE A 58 -4.61 -4.94 7.98
CA ILE A 58 -3.87 -4.63 6.76
C ILE A 58 -4.84 -4.18 5.66
N VAL A 59 -4.52 -3.07 5.02
CA VAL A 59 -5.28 -2.55 3.89
C VAL A 59 -4.52 -2.80 2.59
N GLU A 60 -5.27 -2.95 1.51
CA GLU A 60 -4.74 -3.20 0.18
C GLU A 60 -5.14 -2.06 -0.74
N VAL A 61 -4.15 -1.39 -1.32
CA VAL A 61 -4.34 -0.43 -2.41
C VAL A 61 -4.22 -1.21 -3.71
N ARG A 62 -5.22 -1.09 -4.57
CA ARG A 62 -5.36 -1.87 -5.80
C ARG A 62 -5.19 -0.96 -6.99
N VAL A 63 -4.19 -1.24 -7.82
CA VAL A 63 -3.91 -0.46 -9.03
C VAL A 63 -3.84 -1.42 -10.21
N GLN A 64 -4.54 -1.09 -11.28
CA GLN A 64 -4.52 -1.85 -12.51
C GLN A 64 -4.18 -0.94 -13.67
N HIS A 65 -3.21 -1.34 -14.49
CA HIS A 65 -2.86 -0.66 -15.72
C HIS A 65 -2.74 -1.72 -16.82
N GLY A 66 -3.68 -1.73 -17.76
CA GLY A 66 -3.76 -2.81 -18.74
C GLY A 66 -4.00 -4.15 -18.07
N THR A 67 -3.11 -5.11 -18.34
CA THR A 67 -3.16 -6.43 -17.70
C THR A 67 -2.30 -6.51 -16.44
N ASN A 68 -1.63 -5.42 -16.08
CA ASN A 68 -0.74 -5.38 -14.92
C ASN A 68 -1.51 -5.03 -13.67
N HIS A 69 -1.38 -5.87 -12.65
CA HIS A 69 -2.01 -5.68 -11.35
C HIS A 69 -0.96 -5.38 -10.31
N ILE A 70 -1.05 -4.20 -9.71
CA ILE A 70 -0.12 -3.72 -8.70
C ILE A 70 -0.88 -3.62 -7.38
N ARG A 71 -0.24 -4.05 -6.31
CA ARG A 71 -0.81 -4.00 -4.96
C ARG A 71 0.18 -3.33 -4.01
N LEU A 72 -0.35 -2.44 -3.18
CA LEU A 72 0.41 -1.83 -2.10
C LEU A 72 -0.31 -2.17 -0.80
N LEU A 73 0.42 -2.69 0.17
CA LEU A 73 -0.15 -3.06 1.46
C LEU A 73 0.29 -2.07 2.53
N GLY A 74 -0.55 -1.91 3.53
CA GLY A 74 -0.24 -1.01 4.63
C GLY A 74 -1.30 -1.09 5.73
N PHE A 75 -1.42 -0.02 6.49
CA PHE A 75 -2.39 0.03 7.58
C PHE A 75 -2.82 1.47 7.84
N GLU A 76 -4.00 1.63 8.42
CA GLU A 76 -4.48 2.95 8.83
C GLU A 76 -4.00 3.26 10.24
N HIS A 77 -3.56 4.49 10.44
CA HIS A 77 -3.00 4.94 11.71
C HIS A 77 -3.66 6.24 12.13
N LYS A 78 -4.16 6.29 13.37
CA LYS A 78 -4.81 7.46 13.96
C LYS A 78 -5.95 8.01 13.11
N SER A 79 -6.62 7.14 12.36
CA SER A 79 -7.75 7.47 11.49
C SER A 79 -7.43 8.48 10.37
N THR A 80 -6.23 9.05 10.34
CA THR A 80 -5.84 10.10 9.41
C THR A 80 -4.82 9.60 8.38
N PHE A 81 -3.95 8.65 8.77
CA PHE A 81 -2.83 8.22 7.95
C PHE A 81 -3.06 6.84 7.35
N VAL A 82 -2.60 6.66 6.12
CA VAL A 82 -2.44 5.35 5.50
C VAL A 82 -0.95 5.14 5.32
N VAL A 83 -0.36 4.24 6.12
CA VAL A 83 1.07 3.94 6.06
C VAL A 83 1.26 2.74 5.16
N LEU A 84 1.91 2.93 4.02
CA LEU A 84 2.16 1.86 3.04
C LEU A 84 3.53 1.23 3.32
N THR A 85 3.54 -0.09 3.46
CA THR A 85 4.71 -0.81 3.95
C THR A 85 5.43 -1.61 2.87
N ASN A 86 4.71 -2.16 1.92
CA ASN A 86 5.31 -2.96 0.85
C ASN A 86 4.38 -2.99 -0.37
N ALA A 87 4.97 -3.29 -1.52
CA ALA A 87 4.26 -3.33 -2.79
C ALA A 87 4.79 -4.48 -3.64
N PHE A 88 3.96 -4.96 -4.54
CA PHE A 88 4.32 -6.09 -5.41
C PHE A 88 3.42 -6.11 -6.63
N ARG A 89 3.85 -6.85 -7.65
CA ARG A 89 3.01 -7.17 -8.82
C ARG A 89 2.24 -8.44 -8.50
N LYS A 90 0.93 -8.37 -8.61
CA LYS A 90 0.05 -9.50 -8.31
C LYS A 90 -0.06 -10.39 -9.54
N LYS A 91 0.31 -11.66 -9.38
CA LYS A 91 0.25 -12.66 -10.47
C LYS A 91 -0.90 -13.64 -10.28
N ASP A 92 -1.30 -13.88 -9.04
CA ASP A 92 -2.35 -14.84 -8.69
C ASP A 92 -3.59 -14.12 -8.20
N GLN A 93 -4.69 -14.83 -8.06
CA GLN A 93 -5.94 -14.25 -7.60
C GLN A 93 -5.90 -13.80 -6.13
N LYS A 94 -5.08 -14.43 -5.32
CA LYS A 94 -4.96 -14.10 -3.90
C LYS A 94 -3.71 -13.28 -3.64
N VAL A 95 -3.79 -12.39 -2.65
CA VAL A 95 -2.61 -11.70 -2.13
C VAL A 95 -1.69 -12.74 -1.49
N PRO A 96 -0.40 -12.79 -1.87
CA PRO A 96 0.52 -13.75 -1.27
C PRO A 96 0.61 -13.56 0.24
N LYS A 97 0.52 -14.67 0.97
CA LYS A 97 0.52 -14.64 2.43
C LYS A 97 1.78 -14.00 3.00
N HIS A 98 2.93 -14.23 2.37
CA HIS A 98 4.20 -13.65 2.85
C HIS A 98 4.22 -12.12 2.76
N GLU A 99 3.48 -11.53 1.80
CA GLU A 99 3.36 -10.08 1.72
C GLU A 99 2.52 -9.52 2.87
N ILE A 100 1.45 -10.23 3.23
CA ILE A 100 0.61 -9.84 4.38
C ILE A 100 1.43 -9.92 5.67
N VAL A 101 2.20 -11.00 5.85
CA VAL A 101 3.05 -11.17 7.04
C VAL A 101 4.09 -10.05 7.12
N LEU A 102 4.69 -9.68 5.98
CA LEU A 102 5.66 -8.59 5.94
C LEU A 102 5.00 -7.26 6.35
N ALA A 103 3.80 -6.99 5.84
CA ALA A 103 3.06 -5.79 6.20
C ALA A 103 2.75 -5.76 7.70
N GLN A 104 2.33 -6.88 8.27
CA GLN A 104 2.06 -6.99 9.71
C GLN A 104 3.30 -6.72 10.54
N LYS A 105 4.45 -7.26 10.12
CA LYS A 105 5.73 -7.05 10.80
C LYS A 105 6.11 -5.57 10.77
N ARG A 106 6.02 -4.94 9.61
CA ARG A 106 6.37 -3.52 9.45
C ARG A 106 5.42 -2.61 10.20
N LYS A 107 4.13 -2.97 10.25
CA LYS A 107 3.15 -2.25 11.08
C LYS A 107 3.59 -2.26 12.54
N LYS A 108 3.95 -3.43 13.06
CA LYS A 108 4.39 -3.57 14.45
C LYS A 108 5.63 -2.72 14.72
N GLU A 109 6.61 -2.76 13.83
CA GLU A 109 7.83 -1.96 13.96
C GLU A 109 7.52 -0.47 13.95
N TYR A 110 6.66 -0.03 13.04
CA TYR A 110 6.27 1.38 12.95
C TYR A 110 5.63 1.86 14.25
N LEU A 111 4.68 1.08 14.78
CA LEU A 111 3.97 1.45 16.00
C LEU A 111 4.87 1.43 17.22
N ASN A 112 5.87 0.55 17.27
CA ASN A 112 6.82 0.46 18.38
C ASN A 112 7.83 1.59 18.38
N ASN A 113 8.06 2.23 17.25
CA ASN A 113 9.07 3.28 17.09
C ASN A 113 8.47 4.69 17.04
N GLU A 114 7.21 4.83 17.42
CA GLU A 114 6.58 6.14 17.54
C GLU A 114 7.07 6.90 18.75
#